data_d90e73b377aa32e126e7abe00b376510
#
_entry.id   d90e73b377aa32e126e7abe00b376510
#
_cell.length_a   1.000
_cell.length_b   1.000
_cell.length_c   1.000
_cell.angle_alpha   90.00
_cell.angle_beta   90.00
_cell.angle_gamma   90.00
#
_symmetry.space_group_name_H-M   'P 1'
#
loop_
_entity.id
_entity.type
_entity.pdbx_description
1 polymer ?
#
loop_
_entity_poly.entity_id
_entity_poly.type
_entity_poly.pdbx_seq_one_letter_code
_entity_poly.pdbx_strand_id
1 'polypeptide(L)'
;MLKKDIVNSDDPYKNPEYHKWKFNAEWYVPIGKALGAEKNRQFVLKLAAKFGFMGRYNGKLDFSPFERFQVGDAGLTNNFGLLGYDIVAHRGYPIYQSSNPTLNPDVQSQANQFFTIFNKYTLEARFPVVTNPSSTIYALTFFEAANGWYNYKDYNPFRLRRSVGVGMRFFLPMFGLLGFDYGIGLDRLTPGQSGLKGASRFTFMLGFEPE
;
A
#
# COMPACT_ATOMS: atom_id res chain seq x y z
N MET A 1 -5.46 -28.92 22.59
CA MET A 1 -5.22 -28.65 24.04
C MET A 1 -5.18 -27.15 24.36
N LEU A 2 -4.66 -26.30 23.52
CA LEU A 2 -4.57 -24.83 23.70
C LEU A 2 -5.92 -24.08 23.83
N LYS A 3 -7.00 -24.56 23.22
CA LYS A 3 -8.29 -23.85 23.21
C LYS A 3 -9.01 -23.75 24.57
N LYS A 4 -8.71 -24.64 25.51
CA LYS A 4 -9.46 -24.70 26.77
C LYS A 4 -8.89 -23.72 27.81
N ASP A 5 -7.59 -23.47 27.75
CA ASP A 5 -6.89 -22.63 28.71
C ASP A 5 -7.05 -21.13 28.41
N ILE A 6 -7.27 -20.77 27.14
CA ILE A 6 -7.47 -19.37 26.70
C ILE A 6 -8.87 -18.85 27.09
N VAL A 7 -9.87 -19.72 27.12
CA VAL A 7 -11.27 -19.36 27.46
C VAL A 7 -11.42 -19.08 28.96
N ASN A 8 -10.51 -19.60 29.79
CA ASN A 8 -10.56 -19.48 31.24
C ASN A 8 -9.50 -18.54 31.84
N SER A 9 -8.75 -17.81 31.00
CA SER A 9 -7.83 -16.80 31.52
C SER A 9 -8.59 -15.50 31.82
N ASP A 10 -8.34 -14.91 32.98
CA ASP A 10 -8.89 -13.59 33.37
C ASP A 10 -8.45 -12.47 32.41
N ASP A 11 -7.41 -12.72 31.61
CA ASP A 11 -6.95 -11.86 30.53
C ASP A 11 -7.12 -12.54 29.16
N PRO A 12 -8.17 -12.20 28.41
CA PRO A 12 -8.41 -12.76 27.08
C PRO A 12 -7.36 -12.37 26.03
N TYR A 13 -6.55 -11.36 26.29
CA TYR A 13 -5.49 -10.88 25.40
C TYR A 13 -4.10 -11.44 25.72
N LYS A 14 -3.97 -12.28 26.75
CA LYS A 14 -2.71 -12.90 27.15
C LYS A 14 -2.03 -13.67 26.02
N ASN A 15 -2.84 -14.28 25.15
CA ASN A 15 -2.36 -14.97 23.94
C ASN A 15 -3.14 -14.48 22.73
N PRO A 16 -2.68 -13.42 22.03
CA PRO A 16 -3.34 -12.93 20.84
C PRO A 16 -3.29 -13.99 19.75
N GLU A 17 -4.47 -14.46 19.34
CA GLU A 17 -4.62 -15.43 18.28
C GLU A 17 -5.20 -14.76 17.03
N TYR A 18 -4.45 -14.78 15.93
CA TYR A 18 -4.93 -14.30 14.65
C TYR A 18 -4.32 -15.12 13.52
N HIS A 19 -4.91 -15.02 12.35
CA HIS A 19 -4.33 -15.50 11.10
C HIS A 19 -4.29 -14.34 10.10
N LYS A 20 -3.26 -14.32 9.28
CA LYS A 20 -3.01 -13.27 8.30
C LYS A 20 -2.70 -13.91 6.97
N TRP A 21 -3.37 -13.45 5.94
CA TRP A 21 -3.20 -13.90 4.57
C TRP A 21 -2.86 -12.72 3.70
N LYS A 22 -1.84 -12.90 2.88
CA LYS A 22 -1.44 -11.92 1.87
C LYS A 22 -1.37 -12.62 0.53
N PHE A 23 -1.97 -11.99 -0.46
CA PHE A 23 -1.86 -12.36 -1.85
C PHE A 23 -1.20 -11.21 -2.60
N ASN A 24 -0.16 -11.52 -3.38
CA ASN A 24 0.52 -10.56 -4.23
C ASN A 24 0.75 -11.20 -5.59
N ALA A 25 0.24 -10.56 -6.64
CA ALA A 25 0.41 -11.00 -8.01
C ALA A 25 0.87 -9.83 -8.86
N GLU A 26 1.92 -10.05 -9.64
CA GLU A 26 2.50 -9.07 -10.53
C GLU A 26 2.72 -9.67 -11.90
N TRP A 27 2.30 -8.93 -12.93
CA TRP A 27 2.50 -9.29 -14.33
C TRP A 27 3.24 -8.18 -15.04
N TYR A 28 4.21 -8.55 -15.85
CA TYR A 28 5.01 -7.64 -16.64
C TYR A 28 4.84 -7.99 -18.10
N VAL A 29 4.30 -7.05 -18.87
CA VAL A 29 4.00 -7.24 -20.29
C VAL A 29 4.80 -6.21 -21.10
N PRO A 30 5.76 -6.64 -21.95
CA PRO A 30 6.44 -5.76 -22.86
C PRO A 30 5.49 -5.25 -23.93
N ILE A 31 5.48 -3.93 -24.19
CA ILE A 31 4.61 -3.29 -25.16
C ILE A 31 5.43 -2.66 -26.28
N GLY A 32 5.00 -2.90 -27.52
CA GLY A 32 5.59 -2.32 -28.70
C GLY A 32 6.93 -2.96 -29.09
N LYS A 33 7.64 -2.26 -30.00
CA LYS A 33 8.95 -2.70 -30.46
C LYS A 33 10.05 -2.09 -29.59
N ALA A 34 11.13 -2.82 -29.40
CA ALA A 34 12.30 -2.30 -28.71
C ALA A 34 12.90 -1.10 -29.47
N LEU A 35 13.20 -0.05 -28.74
CA LEU A 35 13.73 1.23 -29.23
C LEU A 35 15.22 1.35 -28.93
N GLY A 36 15.88 2.27 -29.65
CA GLY A 36 17.31 2.53 -29.51
C GLY A 36 18.17 1.74 -30.50
N ALA A 37 19.43 2.15 -30.66
CA ALA A 37 20.37 1.53 -31.58
C ALA A 37 20.65 0.05 -31.26
N GLU A 38 20.66 -0.29 -29.97
CA GLU A 38 20.89 -1.64 -29.46
C GLU A 38 19.57 -2.44 -29.23
N LYS A 39 18.41 -1.84 -29.53
CA LYS A 39 17.08 -2.44 -29.28
C LYS A 39 16.89 -2.94 -27.84
N ASN A 40 17.50 -2.26 -26.89
CA ASN A 40 17.48 -2.62 -25.47
C ASN A 40 16.47 -1.82 -24.62
N ARG A 41 15.70 -0.92 -25.24
CA ARG A 41 14.71 -0.09 -24.59
C ARG A 41 13.31 -0.47 -25.06
N GLN A 42 12.50 -0.97 -24.17
CA GLN A 42 11.13 -1.35 -24.48
C GLN A 42 10.21 -0.87 -23.35
N PHE A 43 9.03 -0.41 -23.74
CA PHE A 43 7.97 -0.15 -22.76
C PHE A 43 7.54 -1.44 -22.09
N VAL A 44 7.40 -1.38 -20.78
CA VAL A 44 6.87 -2.49 -19.98
C VAL A 44 5.66 -2.01 -19.19
N LEU A 45 4.56 -2.74 -19.32
CA LEU A 45 3.39 -2.54 -18.50
C LEU A 45 3.46 -3.50 -17.32
N LYS A 46 3.46 -2.96 -16.12
CA LYS A 46 3.30 -3.71 -14.88
C LYS A 46 1.83 -3.64 -14.46
N LEU A 47 1.24 -4.79 -14.22
CA LEU A 47 -0.06 -4.97 -13.58
C LEU A 47 0.20 -5.63 -12.24
N ALA A 48 -0.33 -5.07 -11.17
CA ALA A 48 -0.21 -5.71 -9.85
C ALA A 48 -1.56 -5.72 -9.13
N ALA A 49 -1.81 -6.82 -8.42
CA ALA A 49 -2.95 -6.98 -7.54
C ALA A 49 -2.47 -7.49 -6.20
N LYS A 50 -2.77 -6.76 -5.14
CA LYS A 50 -2.43 -7.12 -3.77
C LYS A 50 -3.71 -7.17 -2.94
N PHE A 51 -3.81 -8.21 -2.14
CA PHE A 51 -4.92 -8.42 -1.22
C PHE A 51 -4.36 -8.89 0.12
N GLY A 52 -4.88 -8.37 1.21
CA GLY A 52 -4.57 -8.84 2.55
C GLY A 52 -5.82 -8.98 3.40
N PHE A 53 -5.81 -10.01 4.20
CA PHE A 53 -6.87 -10.31 5.14
C PHE A 53 -6.29 -10.79 6.46
N MET A 54 -6.79 -10.25 7.55
CA MET A 54 -6.47 -10.65 8.90
C MET A 54 -7.75 -11.08 9.62
N GLY A 55 -7.77 -12.30 10.10
CA GLY A 55 -8.89 -12.85 10.84
C GLY A 55 -8.52 -13.24 12.27
N ARG A 56 -9.52 -13.63 13.04
CA ARG A 56 -9.39 -14.07 14.43
C ARG A 56 -9.96 -15.47 14.58
N TYR A 57 -9.34 -16.30 15.43
CA TYR A 57 -9.86 -17.63 15.74
C TYR A 57 -10.97 -17.58 16.77
N ASN A 58 -10.90 -16.65 17.71
CA ASN A 58 -11.91 -16.49 18.74
C ASN A 58 -12.84 -15.31 18.44
N GLY A 59 -14.10 -15.59 18.12
CA GLY A 59 -15.09 -14.54 17.79
C GLY A 59 -15.50 -13.66 18.98
N LYS A 60 -15.15 -14.02 20.23
CA LYS A 60 -15.42 -13.23 21.42
C LYS A 60 -14.40 -12.12 21.66
N LEU A 61 -13.22 -12.24 21.08
CA LEU A 61 -12.15 -11.24 21.15
C LEU A 61 -12.25 -10.30 19.96
N ASP A 62 -11.77 -9.08 20.12
CA ASP A 62 -11.57 -8.16 18.98
C ASP A 62 -10.38 -8.60 18.14
N PHE A 63 -10.19 -7.96 16.98
CA PHE A 63 -9.02 -8.20 16.15
C PHE A 63 -7.74 -7.87 16.90
N SER A 64 -6.68 -8.66 16.70
CA SER A 64 -5.37 -8.39 17.27
C SER A 64 -4.94 -6.94 16.96
N PRO A 65 -4.42 -6.19 17.93
CA PRO A 65 -3.84 -4.88 17.67
C PRO A 65 -2.51 -4.96 16.89
N PHE A 66 -1.91 -6.16 16.82
CA PHE A 66 -0.63 -6.39 16.19
C PHE A 66 -0.80 -6.65 14.69
N GLU A 67 0.20 -6.24 13.91
CA GLU A 67 0.35 -6.54 12.48
C GLU A 67 -0.84 -6.16 11.58
N ARG A 68 -1.63 -5.21 12.00
CA ARG A 68 -2.70 -4.65 11.15
C ARG A 68 -2.12 -3.96 9.93
N PHE A 69 -2.95 -3.81 8.90
CA PHE A 69 -2.57 -3.09 7.69
C PHE A 69 -2.81 -1.59 7.84
N GLN A 70 -1.90 -0.80 7.29
CA GLN A 70 -2.11 0.62 7.04
C GLN A 70 -2.01 0.86 5.53
N VAL A 71 -2.84 1.72 4.98
CA VAL A 71 -2.84 2.04 3.55
C VAL A 71 -2.52 3.51 3.36
N GLY A 72 -1.55 3.78 2.50
CA GLY A 72 -1.07 5.14 2.22
C GLY A 72 0.44 5.20 2.13
N ASP A 73 0.95 6.38 1.86
CA ASP A 73 2.37 6.64 1.77
C ASP A 73 2.90 7.17 3.10
N ALA A 74 3.72 6.39 3.76
CA ALA A 74 4.40 6.76 5.00
C ALA A 74 5.61 7.69 4.77
N GLY A 75 6.07 7.83 3.53
CA GLY A 75 7.30 8.56 3.22
C GLY A 75 8.53 7.89 3.86
N LEU A 76 9.56 8.70 4.14
CA LEU A 76 10.76 8.23 4.85
C LEU A 76 10.54 8.00 6.34
N THR A 77 9.46 8.53 6.89
CA THR A 77 9.11 8.37 8.31
C THR A 77 8.32 7.09 8.54
N ASN A 78 8.90 5.97 8.14
CA ASN A 78 8.34 4.68 8.49
C ASN A 78 8.62 4.43 9.97
N ASN A 79 7.69 4.82 10.82
CA ASN A 79 7.72 4.45 12.22
C ASN A 79 7.47 2.95 12.30
N PHE A 80 8.54 2.18 12.36
CA PHE A 80 8.52 0.78 12.76
C PHE A 80 7.98 0.72 14.20
N GLY A 81 6.65 0.79 14.32
CA GLY A 81 6.01 0.66 15.61
C GLY A 81 6.25 -0.73 16.20
N LEU A 82 6.29 -0.80 17.52
CA LEU A 82 6.44 -2.04 18.28
C LEU A 82 5.40 -3.12 17.90
N LEU A 83 4.33 -2.72 17.24
CA LEU A 83 3.17 -3.54 16.89
C LEU A 83 3.27 -4.20 15.49
N GLY A 84 4.36 -3.97 14.74
CA GLY A 84 4.64 -4.66 13.49
C GLY A 84 3.64 -4.40 12.35
N TYR A 85 3.15 -3.17 12.22
CA TYR A 85 2.18 -2.84 11.17
C TYR A 85 2.72 -3.04 9.77
N ASP A 86 1.87 -3.57 8.89
CA ASP A 86 2.13 -3.68 7.46
C ASP A 86 1.64 -2.44 6.72
N ILE A 87 2.56 -1.68 6.15
CA ILE A 87 2.22 -0.50 5.37
C ILE A 87 2.07 -0.89 3.90
N VAL A 88 0.87 -0.75 3.39
CA VAL A 88 0.55 -0.91 1.98
C VAL A 88 0.66 0.45 1.30
N ALA A 89 1.76 0.66 0.60
CA ALA A 89 2.01 1.95 -0.07
C ALA A 89 0.90 2.29 -1.05
N HIS A 90 0.35 3.50 -0.97
CA HIS A 90 -0.60 4.05 -1.92
C HIS A 90 -0.16 5.47 -2.27
N ARG A 91 0.54 5.58 -3.40
CA ARG A 91 1.17 6.82 -3.86
C ARG A 91 0.12 7.92 -4.10
N GLY A 92 0.44 9.14 -3.69
CA GLY A 92 -0.49 10.27 -3.79
C GLY A 92 -1.41 10.47 -2.59
N TYR A 93 -1.45 9.53 -1.66
CA TYR A 93 -2.18 9.65 -0.40
C TYR A 93 -1.26 9.50 0.81
N PRO A 94 -1.44 10.33 1.87
CA PRO A 94 -0.86 10.00 3.17
C PRO A 94 -1.53 8.72 3.72
N ILE A 95 -1.01 8.14 4.78
CA ILE A 95 -1.73 7.09 5.51
C ILE A 95 -3.11 7.66 5.89
N TYR A 96 -4.17 6.98 5.45
CA TYR A 96 -5.52 7.50 5.59
C TYR A 96 -6.39 6.65 6.51
N GLN A 97 -7.45 7.27 7.02
CA GLN A 97 -8.42 6.63 7.89
C GLN A 97 -9.47 5.86 7.08
N SER A 98 -10.09 4.90 7.75
CA SER A 98 -11.24 4.19 7.19
C SER A 98 -12.36 5.16 6.81
N SER A 99 -12.94 4.97 5.64
CA SER A 99 -14.14 5.69 5.23
C SER A 99 -15.43 5.06 5.76
N ASN A 100 -15.34 4.23 6.81
CA ASN A 100 -16.50 3.57 7.36
C ASN A 100 -17.40 4.59 8.12
N PRO A 101 -18.65 4.80 7.68
CA PRO A 101 -19.57 5.73 8.33
C PRO A 101 -20.03 5.28 9.72
N THR A 102 -19.79 4.02 10.10
CA THR A 102 -20.14 3.51 11.43
C THR A 102 -19.09 3.81 12.50
N LEU A 103 -17.87 4.22 12.08
CA LEU A 103 -16.87 4.71 13.01
C LEU A 103 -17.13 6.20 13.21
N ASN A 104 -17.41 6.57 14.45
CA ASN A 104 -17.75 7.93 14.85
C ASN A 104 -16.72 8.95 14.28
N PRO A 105 -17.13 9.91 13.45
CA PRO A 105 -16.20 10.86 12.81
C PRO A 105 -15.46 11.74 13.82
N ASP A 106 -16.00 11.88 15.03
CA ASP A 106 -15.41 12.70 16.10
C ASP A 106 -14.24 12.01 16.81
N VAL A 107 -14.07 10.71 16.61
CA VAL A 107 -12.91 9.97 17.11
C VAL A 107 -11.82 10.02 16.04
N GLN A 108 -11.10 11.12 15.96
CA GLN A 108 -9.81 11.21 15.23
C GLN A 108 -8.73 10.35 15.90
N SER A 109 -9.06 9.12 16.25
CA SER A 109 -8.10 8.23 16.86
C SER A 109 -7.24 7.60 15.77
N GLN A 110 -5.95 7.47 16.04
CA GLN A 110 -5.03 6.71 15.19
C GLN A 110 -5.55 5.29 14.89
N ALA A 111 -6.44 4.76 15.74
CA ALA A 111 -7.08 3.46 15.56
C ALA A 111 -7.81 3.30 14.23
N ASN A 112 -8.36 4.39 13.67
CA ASN A 112 -9.07 4.35 12.39
C ASN A 112 -8.15 4.20 11.16
N GLN A 113 -6.83 4.27 11.35
CA GLN A 113 -5.83 4.07 10.29
C GLN A 113 -5.41 2.60 10.13
N PHE A 114 -5.90 1.72 10.99
CA PHE A 114 -5.55 0.32 11.00
C PHE A 114 -6.67 -0.54 10.42
N PHE A 115 -6.32 -1.32 9.43
CA PHE A 115 -7.23 -2.17 8.69
C PHE A 115 -6.92 -3.64 8.93
N THR A 116 -7.94 -4.49 8.80
CA THR A 116 -7.80 -5.94 8.80
C THR A 116 -7.90 -6.53 7.40
N ILE A 117 -8.42 -5.74 6.45
CA ILE A 117 -8.56 -6.14 5.05
C ILE A 117 -8.08 -4.98 4.18
N PHE A 118 -7.36 -5.27 3.10
CA PHE A 118 -7.07 -4.28 2.08
C PHE A 118 -7.09 -4.90 0.68
N ASN A 119 -7.37 -4.06 -0.31
CA ASN A 119 -7.12 -4.34 -1.72
C ASN A 119 -6.30 -3.22 -2.33
N LYS A 120 -5.37 -3.58 -3.19
CA LYS A 120 -4.61 -2.63 -4.00
C LYS A 120 -4.43 -3.18 -5.40
N TYR A 121 -4.72 -2.35 -6.38
CA TYR A 121 -4.45 -2.60 -7.79
C TYR A 121 -3.51 -1.53 -8.31
N THR A 122 -2.52 -1.93 -9.08
CA THR A 122 -1.53 -1.02 -9.68
C THR A 122 -1.41 -1.32 -11.16
N LEU A 123 -1.53 -0.27 -11.96
CA LEU A 123 -1.18 -0.24 -13.37
C LEU A 123 -0.02 0.72 -13.54
N GLU A 124 1.11 0.26 -14.05
CA GLU A 124 2.30 1.09 -14.19
C GLU A 124 2.96 0.86 -15.54
N ALA A 125 3.16 1.93 -16.28
CA ALA A 125 3.92 1.91 -17.53
C ALA A 125 5.35 2.40 -17.26
N ARG A 126 6.32 1.54 -17.56
CA ARG A 126 7.75 1.78 -17.35
C ARG A 126 8.45 1.96 -18.69
N PHE A 127 9.31 2.98 -18.76
CA PHE A 127 10.16 3.23 -19.92
C PHE A 127 11.62 3.38 -19.50
N PRO A 128 12.52 2.50 -19.93
CA PRO A 128 13.93 2.60 -19.63
C PRO A 128 14.55 3.78 -20.40
N VAL A 129 15.12 4.72 -19.64
CA VAL A 129 15.82 5.91 -20.17
C VAL A 129 17.28 5.60 -20.37
N VAL A 130 17.92 4.95 -19.40
CA VAL A 130 19.30 4.51 -19.43
C VAL A 130 19.38 3.05 -19.05
N THR A 131 20.09 2.25 -19.84
CA THR A 131 20.24 0.79 -19.63
C THR A 131 21.72 0.40 -19.71
N ASN A 132 22.56 1.04 -18.90
CA ASN A 132 23.97 0.72 -18.83
C ASN A 132 24.25 -0.30 -17.71
N PRO A 133 25.30 -1.13 -17.82
CA PRO A 133 25.68 -2.06 -16.75
C PRO A 133 25.96 -1.39 -15.40
N SER A 134 26.42 -0.13 -15.42
CA SER A 134 26.74 0.64 -14.21
C SER A 134 25.56 1.43 -13.66
N SER A 135 24.47 1.57 -14.39
CA SER A 135 23.29 2.30 -13.92
C SER A 135 22.09 2.02 -14.82
N THR A 136 20.97 1.69 -14.22
CA THR A 136 19.70 1.60 -14.93
C THR A 136 18.77 2.70 -14.43
N ILE A 137 18.25 3.49 -15.36
CA ILE A 137 17.30 4.57 -15.05
C ILE A 137 16.06 4.33 -15.88
N TYR A 138 14.90 4.31 -15.24
CA TYR A 138 13.63 4.27 -15.93
C TYR A 138 12.62 5.28 -15.38
N ALA A 139 11.87 5.86 -16.30
CA ALA A 139 10.72 6.69 -15.98
C ALA A 139 9.47 5.80 -15.92
N LEU A 140 8.51 6.20 -15.11
CA LEU A 140 7.25 5.49 -15.00
C LEU A 140 6.07 6.46 -14.86
N THR A 141 4.92 6.00 -15.27
CA THR A 141 3.64 6.59 -14.92
C THR A 141 2.76 5.50 -14.30
N PHE A 142 1.95 5.86 -13.33
CA PHE A 142 1.15 4.89 -12.60
C PHE A 142 -0.28 5.36 -12.39
N PHE A 143 -1.16 4.37 -12.31
CA PHE A 143 -2.50 4.45 -11.76
C PHE A 143 -2.61 3.42 -10.65
N GLU A 144 -3.05 3.86 -9.47
CA GLU A 144 -3.29 2.99 -8.35
C GLU A 144 -4.72 3.14 -7.85
N ALA A 145 -5.27 2.04 -7.37
CA ALA A 145 -6.57 2.01 -6.73
C ALA A 145 -6.48 1.10 -5.50
N ALA A 146 -6.67 1.66 -4.31
CA ALA A 146 -6.55 0.93 -3.07
C ALA A 146 -7.58 1.37 -2.04
N ASN A 147 -7.90 0.50 -1.10
CA ASN A 147 -8.64 0.84 0.10
C ASN A 147 -8.41 -0.20 1.19
N GLY A 148 -8.75 0.19 2.44
CA GLY A 148 -8.70 -0.68 3.60
C GLY A 148 -10.02 -0.66 4.37
N TRP A 149 -10.34 -1.77 5.03
CA TRP A 149 -11.54 -1.95 5.86
C TRP A 149 -11.19 -2.59 7.19
N TYR A 150 -11.91 -2.21 8.22
CA TYR A 150 -11.75 -2.81 9.54
C TYR A 150 -12.57 -4.08 9.70
N ASN A 151 -13.83 -4.07 9.22
CA ASN A 151 -14.71 -5.22 9.29
C ASN A 151 -14.97 -5.82 7.91
N TYR A 152 -15.02 -7.14 7.82
CA TYR A 152 -15.37 -7.82 6.57
C TYR A 152 -16.81 -7.53 6.09
N LYS A 153 -17.71 -7.12 6.99
CA LYS A 153 -19.08 -6.71 6.63
C LYS A 153 -19.12 -5.43 5.80
N ASP A 154 -18.12 -4.56 5.99
CA ASP A 154 -18.00 -3.29 5.29
C ASP A 154 -17.16 -3.43 4.00
N TYR A 155 -16.62 -4.62 3.76
CA TYR A 155 -15.76 -4.89 2.62
C TYR A 155 -16.51 -4.74 1.30
N ASN A 156 -16.02 -3.85 0.45
CA ASN A 156 -16.50 -3.66 -0.91
C ASN A 156 -15.31 -3.49 -1.86
N PRO A 157 -14.98 -4.49 -2.69
CA PRO A 157 -13.79 -4.49 -3.54
C PRO A 157 -13.82 -3.40 -4.63
N PHE A 158 -14.97 -2.77 -4.88
CA PHE A 158 -15.11 -1.71 -5.88
C PHE A 158 -15.06 -0.30 -5.28
N ARG A 159 -15.10 -0.18 -3.95
CA ARG A 159 -14.99 1.11 -3.28
C ARG A 159 -13.52 1.42 -3.00
N LEU A 160 -12.82 1.85 -4.03
CA LEU A 160 -11.39 2.13 -4.00
C LEU A 160 -11.12 3.62 -4.14
N ARG A 161 -10.07 4.08 -3.48
CA ARG A 161 -9.48 5.41 -3.72
C ARG A 161 -8.45 5.29 -4.81
N ARG A 162 -8.51 6.21 -5.76
CA ARG A 162 -7.71 6.20 -6.99
C ARG A 162 -6.64 7.27 -6.96
N SER A 163 -5.48 6.97 -7.47
CA SER A 163 -4.42 7.94 -7.67
C SER A 163 -3.74 7.75 -9.01
N VAL A 164 -3.14 8.81 -9.50
CA VAL A 164 -2.32 8.82 -10.70
C VAL A 164 -1.02 9.54 -10.40
N GLY A 165 0.03 9.24 -11.15
CA GLY A 165 1.28 9.95 -10.95
C GLY A 165 2.37 9.53 -11.92
N VAL A 166 3.51 10.15 -11.72
CA VAL A 166 4.73 9.91 -12.48
C VAL A 166 5.88 9.65 -11.51
N GLY A 167 6.88 8.94 -11.96
CA GLY A 167 8.04 8.68 -11.15
C GLY A 167 9.29 8.36 -11.96
N MET A 168 10.40 8.30 -11.25
CA MET A 168 11.69 7.86 -11.78
C MET A 168 12.34 6.89 -10.81
N ARG A 169 13.04 5.94 -11.36
CA ARG A 169 13.83 4.95 -10.61
C ARG A 169 15.27 4.97 -11.13
N PHE A 170 16.18 4.96 -10.19
CA PHE A 170 17.61 4.93 -10.42
C PHE A 170 18.17 3.70 -9.71
N PHE A 171 18.58 2.72 -10.46
CA PHE A 171 19.30 1.59 -9.91
C PHE A 171 20.79 1.84 -9.99
N LEU A 172 21.41 2.00 -8.83
CA LEU A 172 22.82 2.25 -8.66
C LEU A 172 23.45 1.07 -7.91
N PRO A 173 24.45 0.36 -8.50
CA PRO A 173 24.97 -0.88 -7.90
C PRO A 173 25.49 -0.74 -6.46
N MET A 174 26.00 0.44 -6.09
CA MET A 174 26.51 0.70 -4.73
C MET A 174 25.43 1.15 -3.73
N PHE A 175 24.34 1.79 -4.22
CA PHE A 175 23.33 2.42 -3.38
C PHE A 175 21.97 1.73 -3.44
N GLY A 176 21.80 0.73 -4.32
CA GLY A 176 20.55 0.07 -4.55
C GLY A 176 19.57 0.89 -5.39
N LEU A 177 18.28 0.74 -5.13
CA LEU A 177 17.23 1.45 -5.83
C LEU A 177 16.93 2.79 -5.14
N LEU A 178 16.95 3.84 -5.93
CA LEU A 178 16.53 5.19 -5.54
C LEU A 178 15.33 5.59 -6.37
N GLY A 179 14.29 6.07 -5.75
CA GLY A 179 13.04 6.39 -6.43
C GLY A 179 12.44 7.71 -6.02
N PHE A 180 11.81 8.37 -6.99
CA PHE A 180 11.05 9.59 -6.81
C PHE A 180 9.69 9.41 -7.46
N ASP A 181 8.62 9.66 -6.72
CA ASP A 181 7.26 9.65 -7.23
C ASP A 181 6.55 10.95 -6.91
N TYR A 182 5.77 11.44 -7.87
CA TYR A 182 4.79 12.49 -7.65
C TYR A 182 3.41 11.94 -7.96
N GLY A 183 2.61 11.74 -6.93
CA GLY A 183 1.28 11.17 -7.02
C GLY A 183 0.19 12.18 -6.70
N ILE A 184 -0.95 12.03 -7.36
CA ILE A 184 -2.15 12.84 -7.17
C ILE A 184 -3.31 11.91 -6.82
N GLY A 185 -3.86 12.08 -5.60
CA GLY A 185 -5.08 11.41 -5.18
C GLY A 185 -6.30 12.00 -5.86
N LEU A 186 -7.06 11.17 -6.57
CA LEU A 186 -8.26 11.60 -7.29
C LEU A 186 -9.49 11.69 -6.38
N ASP A 187 -9.55 10.85 -5.36
CA ASP A 187 -10.64 10.79 -4.41
C ASP A 187 -10.22 11.51 -3.11
N ARG A 188 -10.85 12.62 -2.81
CA ARG A 188 -10.49 13.48 -1.67
C ARG A 188 -10.71 12.79 -0.33
N LEU A 189 -9.76 12.96 0.59
CA LEU A 189 -9.89 12.46 1.95
C LEU A 189 -10.76 13.38 2.81
N THR A 190 -10.72 14.68 2.53
CA THR A 190 -11.49 15.70 3.26
C THR A 190 -12.52 16.34 2.34
N PRO A 191 -13.80 16.35 2.71
CA PRO A 191 -14.83 17.06 1.95
C PRO A 191 -14.51 18.56 1.80
N GLY A 192 -14.83 19.12 0.64
CA GLY A 192 -14.65 20.56 0.36
C GLY A 192 -13.24 20.99 -0.10
N GLN A 193 -12.26 20.09 -0.11
CA GLN A 193 -10.95 20.39 -0.71
C GLN A 193 -11.02 20.38 -2.23
N SER A 194 -10.49 21.43 -2.86
CA SER A 194 -10.38 21.58 -4.30
C SER A 194 -8.94 21.87 -4.71
N GLY A 195 -8.59 21.64 -5.99
CA GLY A 195 -7.26 21.88 -6.51
C GLY A 195 -6.24 20.78 -6.17
N LEU A 196 -4.99 21.00 -6.51
CA LEU A 196 -3.88 20.04 -6.27
C LEU A 196 -3.31 20.12 -4.86
N LYS A 197 -3.51 21.23 -4.19
CA LYS A 197 -3.02 21.43 -2.82
C LYS A 197 -3.75 20.48 -1.85
N GLY A 198 -2.98 19.63 -1.16
CA GLY A 198 -3.53 18.59 -0.29
C GLY A 198 -3.99 17.31 -1.01
N ALA A 199 -3.94 17.29 -2.35
CA ALA A 199 -4.25 16.12 -3.16
C ALA A 199 -3.01 15.50 -3.80
N SER A 200 -1.87 16.18 -3.78
CA SER A 200 -0.64 15.68 -4.37
C SER A 200 0.41 15.43 -3.30
N ARG A 201 1.23 14.42 -3.56
CA ARG A 201 2.31 14.03 -2.67
C ARG A 201 3.54 13.66 -3.47
N PHE A 202 4.68 14.17 -3.01
CA PHE A 202 5.99 13.75 -3.46
C PHE A 202 6.51 12.69 -2.50
N THR A 203 7.00 11.57 -3.04
CA THR A 203 7.55 10.46 -2.29
C THR A 203 8.96 10.19 -2.75
N PHE A 204 9.86 10.08 -1.80
CA PHE A 204 11.23 9.62 -2.01
C PHE A 204 11.37 8.21 -1.45
N MET A 205 12.08 7.33 -2.17
CA MET A 205 12.33 5.95 -1.77
C MET A 205 13.80 5.63 -1.87
N LEU A 206 14.29 4.88 -0.90
CA LEU A 206 15.66 4.39 -0.86
C LEU A 206 15.65 2.90 -0.50
N GLY A 207 16.29 2.08 -1.32
CA GLY A 207 16.52 0.67 -1.04
C GLY A 207 15.54 -0.29 -1.72
N PHE A 208 14.23 -0.09 -1.60
CA PHE A 208 13.22 -1.01 -2.14
C PHE A 208 12.08 -0.27 -2.83
N GLU A 209 11.47 -0.91 -3.83
CA GLU A 209 10.19 -0.43 -4.35
C GLU A 209 9.13 -0.54 -3.25
N PRO A 210 8.18 0.42 -3.15
CA PRO A 210 7.10 0.33 -2.17
C PRO A 210 6.23 -0.89 -2.48
N GLU A 211 6.15 -1.77 -1.52
CA GLU A 211 5.29 -2.94 -1.59
C GLU A 211 3.80 -2.59 -1.51
#